data_bce927b18cf81ff4a00f913d8217a2d1
#
_entry.id   bce927b18cf81ff4a00f913d8217a2d1
#
_cell.length_a   1.000
_cell.length_b   1.000
_cell.length_c   1.000
_cell.angle_alpha   90.00
_cell.angle_beta   90.00
_cell.angle_gamma   90.00
#
_symmetry.space_group_name_H-M   'P 1'
#
loop_
_entity.id
_entity.type
_entity.pdbx_description
1 polymer ?
#
loop_
_entity_poly.entity_id
_entity_poly.type
_entity_poly.pdbx_seq_one_letter_code
_entity_poly.pdbx_strand_id
1 'polypeptide(L)'
;VLKVDADGSGRVISLGKHQISVALQLPVRDLRMLDPQLSTTFPAALLVRENAIVVNLEGIRAVITVDHVLLFSHSGPKVTAFVSNLQLKLSQRRRRARGEGDAEDDAGDAYSPPAVAELLRTPGRKSYSDVDLPEVTGVPQLPFELHCLELVLQHVCSSLMEQTSELDRVLLPTLDALVLKITMKNLEKIRKSKIVLNRLTKRTEQIREELENFLNDDGDMRDLYLTRKLNIRQRKLADEAEAAAEEEEEALAAQAAGGAADVNISGLFRTPRTAEVRGGQGGRGR
;
A
#
# COMPACT_ATOMS: atom_id res chain seq x y z
N VAL A 1 -16.23 1.28 7.73
CA VAL A 1 -14.92 1.61 7.20
C VAL A 1 -15.08 2.76 6.21
N LEU A 2 -14.26 3.79 6.31
CA LEU A 2 -14.21 4.86 5.33
C LEU A 2 -13.17 4.51 4.26
N LYS A 3 -13.58 4.45 3.00
CA LYS A 3 -12.69 4.30 1.84
C LYS A 3 -12.42 5.68 1.25
N VAL A 4 -11.16 6.02 1.08
CA VAL A 4 -10.70 7.23 0.39
C VAL A 4 -9.93 6.79 -0.85
N ASP A 5 -10.43 7.14 -2.02
CA ASP A 5 -9.82 6.82 -3.31
C ASP A 5 -8.68 7.82 -3.65
N ALA A 6 -7.84 7.49 -4.63
CA ALA A 6 -6.69 8.31 -5.03
C ALA A 6 -7.07 9.71 -5.53
N ASP A 7 -8.33 9.94 -5.85
CA ASP A 7 -8.86 11.25 -6.26
C ASP A 7 -9.31 12.14 -5.08
N GLY A 8 -9.18 11.64 -3.84
CA GLY A 8 -9.63 12.31 -2.62
C GLY A 8 -11.12 12.10 -2.32
N SER A 9 -11.86 11.36 -3.15
CA SER A 9 -13.25 11.04 -2.85
C SER A 9 -13.36 10.04 -1.70
N GLY A 10 -14.21 10.34 -0.71
CA GLY A 10 -14.42 9.48 0.44
C GLY A 10 -15.79 8.83 0.42
N ARG A 11 -15.87 7.53 0.67
CA ARG A 11 -17.13 6.77 0.77
C ARG A 11 -17.12 5.87 1.99
N VAL A 12 -18.21 5.90 2.76
CA VAL A 12 -18.40 4.95 3.86
C VAL A 12 -18.91 3.64 3.28
N ILE A 13 -18.14 2.56 3.52
CA ILE A 13 -18.47 1.22 3.06
C ILE A 13 -18.66 0.28 4.25
N SER A 14 -19.62 -0.63 4.15
CA SER A 14 -19.82 -1.70 5.12
C SER A 14 -19.15 -2.97 4.60
N LEU A 15 -17.93 -3.23 5.06
CA LEU A 15 -17.20 -4.44 4.71
C LEU A 15 -16.94 -5.27 5.98
N GLY A 16 -17.19 -6.56 5.88
CA GLY A 16 -16.81 -7.52 6.91
C GLY A 16 -15.30 -7.75 6.93
N LYS A 17 -14.72 -8.02 8.11
CA LYS A 17 -13.27 -8.29 8.27
C LYS A 17 -12.80 -9.42 7.33
N HIS A 18 -13.59 -10.45 7.15
CA HIS A 18 -13.28 -11.57 6.24
C HIS A 18 -13.21 -11.11 4.78
N GLN A 19 -14.12 -10.24 4.34
CA GLN A 19 -14.11 -9.70 2.97
C GLN A 19 -12.85 -8.88 2.72
N ILE A 20 -12.42 -8.07 3.69
CA ILE A 20 -11.18 -7.28 3.60
C ILE A 20 -9.96 -8.21 3.56
N SER A 21 -9.94 -9.25 4.42
CA SER A 21 -8.86 -10.26 4.45
C SER A 21 -8.68 -10.94 3.10
N VAL A 22 -9.77 -11.37 2.47
CA VAL A 22 -9.74 -12.03 1.18
C VAL A 22 -9.38 -11.07 0.05
N ALA A 23 -10.01 -9.88 0.01
CA ALA A 23 -9.80 -8.90 -1.07
C ALA A 23 -8.36 -8.35 -1.11
N LEU A 24 -7.75 -8.13 0.06
CA LEU A 24 -6.40 -7.58 0.17
C LEU A 24 -5.34 -8.64 0.49
N GLN A 25 -5.72 -9.91 0.60
CA GLN A 25 -4.84 -11.02 1.00
C GLN A 25 -4.12 -10.77 2.33
N LEU A 26 -4.82 -10.10 3.27
CA LEU A 26 -4.29 -9.77 4.59
C LEU A 26 -4.59 -10.88 5.60
N PRO A 27 -3.62 -11.27 6.45
CA PRO A 27 -3.88 -12.15 7.58
C PRO A 27 -4.94 -11.57 8.51
N VAL A 28 -5.91 -12.39 8.93
CA VAL A 28 -6.98 -11.95 9.84
C VAL A 28 -6.44 -11.40 11.16
N ARG A 29 -5.26 -11.85 11.60
CA ARG A 29 -4.62 -11.36 12.81
C ARG A 29 -4.24 -9.87 12.68
N ASP A 30 -3.80 -9.42 11.50
CA ASP A 30 -3.42 -8.02 11.25
C ASP A 30 -4.65 -7.11 11.30
N LEU A 31 -5.81 -7.60 10.86
CA LEU A 31 -7.07 -6.88 10.96
C LEU A 31 -7.58 -6.71 12.41
N ARG A 32 -7.07 -7.49 13.37
CA ARG A 32 -7.40 -7.31 14.80
C ARG A 32 -6.82 -6.01 15.35
N MET A 33 -5.64 -5.61 14.88
CA MET A 33 -5.02 -4.34 15.29
C MET A 33 -5.82 -3.12 14.83
N LEU A 34 -6.59 -3.29 13.75
CA LEU A 34 -7.41 -2.24 13.17
C LEU A 34 -8.79 -2.13 13.83
N ASP A 35 -9.15 -3.05 14.73
CA ASP A 35 -10.43 -3.03 15.43
C ASP A 35 -10.47 -1.89 16.44
N PRO A 36 -11.40 -0.92 16.32
CA PRO A 36 -11.53 0.17 17.27
C PRO A 36 -11.80 -0.29 18.71
N GLN A 37 -12.46 -1.43 18.88
CA GLN A 37 -12.79 -1.98 20.19
C GLN A 37 -11.58 -2.58 20.93
N LEU A 38 -10.56 -3.01 20.17
CA LEU A 38 -9.34 -3.61 20.71
C LEU A 38 -8.16 -2.62 20.78
N SER A 39 -8.43 -1.33 20.64
CA SER A 39 -7.41 -0.29 20.46
C SER A 39 -6.40 -0.15 21.60
N THR A 40 -6.78 -0.51 22.81
CA THR A 40 -5.90 -0.41 23.98
C THR A 40 -4.97 -1.60 24.13
N THR A 41 -5.19 -2.66 23.39
CA THR A 41 -4.48 -3.93 23.52
C THR A 41 -3.28 -4.03 22.59
N PHE A 42 -3.33 -3.32 21.45
CA PHE A 42 -2.27 -3.39 20.44
C PHE A 42 -1.37 -2.16 20.47
N PRO A 43 -0.03 -2.35 20.47
CA PRO A 43 0.93 -1.27 20.37
C PRO A 43 0.87 -0.57 19.00
N ALA A 44 1.67 0.49 18.85
CA ALA A 44 1.98 1.04 17.53
C ALA A 44 2.47 -0.05 16.59
N ALA A 45 2.06 -0.02 15.34
CA ALA A 45 2.48 -1.00 14.35
C ALA A 45 2.41 -0.44 12.92
N LEU A 46 3.43 -0.77 12.13
CA LEU A 46 3.52 -0.49 10.71
C LEU A 46 3.96 -1.78 10.00
N LEU A 47 3.04 -2.41 9.27
CA LEU A 47 3.28 -3.70 8.63
C LEU A 47 3.11 -3.60 7.12
N VAL A 48 4.13 -3.99 6.38
CA VAL A 48 4.05 -4.15 4.94
C VAL A 48 3.60 -5.55 4.59
N ARG A 49 2.67 -5.65 3.64
CA ARG A 49 2.14 -6.90 3.12
C ARG A 49 2.19 -6.89 1.59
N GLU A 50 1.83 -8.01 0.98
CA GLU A 50 1.89 -8.19 -0.48
C GLU A 50 1.16 -7.08 -1.26
N ASN A 51 -0.03 -6.69 -0.82
CA ASN A 51 -0.93 -5.80 -1.54
C ASN A 51 -1.31 -4.55 -0.75
N ALA A 52 -0.80 -4.38 0.48
CA ALA A 52 -1.21 -3.27 1.33
C ALA A 52 -0.21 -2.99 2.45
N ILE A 53 -0.21 -1.76 2.93
CA ILE A 53 0.48 -1.31 4.14
C ILE A 53 -0.56 -1.15 5.24
N VAL A 54 -0.37 -1.86 6.34
CA VAL A 54 -1.25 -1.80 7.53
C VAL A 54 -0.63 -0.85 8.54
N VAL A 55 -1.38 0.17 8.93
CA VAL A 55 -0.92 1.23 9.84
C VAL A 55 -1.81 1.27 11.07
N ASN A 56 -1.20 1.23 12.27
CA ASN A 56 -1.83 1.49 13.56
C ASN A 56 -0.93 2.42 14.37
N LEU A 57 -1.06 3.73 14.15
CA LEU A 57 -0.25 4.77 14.79
C LEU A 57 -1.16 5.87 15.36
N GLU A 58 -0.99 6.21 16.65
CA GLU A 58 -1.66 7.35 17.33
C GLU A 58 -3.19 7.44 17.12
N GLY A 59 -3.86 6.29 17.01
CA GLY A 59 -5.31 6.22 16.77
C GLY A 59 -5.70 6.24 15.31
N ILE A 60 -4.77 6.47 14.38
CA ILE A 60 -5.00 6.22 12.96
C ILE A 60 -4.85 4.72 12.71
N ARG A 61 -5.92 4.11 12.22
CA ARG A 61 -5.97 2.72 11.79
C ARG A 61 -6.37 2.68 10.35
N ALA A 62 -5.39 2.37 9.50
CA ALA A 62 -5.55 2.42 8.07
C ALA A 62 -4.95 1.19 7.40
N VAL A 63 -5.50 0.86 6.25
CA VAL A 63 -4.89 -0.02 5.26
C VAL A 63 -4.71 0.79 3.99
N ILE A 64 -3.47 0.99 3.57
CA ILE A 64 -3.10 1.73 2.38
C ILE A 64 -2.84 0.71 1.27
N THR A 65 -3.47 0.89 0.14
CA THR A 65 -3.26 0.11 -1.09
C THR A 65 -2.68 1.00 -2.19
N VAL A 66 -2.51 0.49 -3.37
CA VAL A 66 -1.98 1.24 -4.52
C VAL A 66 -2.91 2.38 -4.97
N ASP A 67 -4.22 2.24 -4.79
CA ASP A 67 -5.26 3.11 -5.36
C ASP A 67 -6.24 3.70 -4.34
N HIS A 68 -6.25 3.19 -3.10
CA HIS A 68 -7.16 3.68 -2.05
C HIS A 68 -6.64 3.43 -0.64
N VAL A 69 -7.20 4.17 0.31
CA VAL A 69 -6.96 4.00 1.76
C VAL A 69 -8.25 3.60 2.45
N LEU A 70 -8.20 2.55 3.26
CA LEU A 70 -9.29 2.13 4.14
C LEU A 70 -9.02 2.59 5.57
N LEU A 71 -9.90 3.43 6.13
CA LEU A 71 -9.81 3.93 7.49
C LEU A 71 -10.83 3.24 8.37
N PHE A 72 -10.37 2.55 9.40
CA PHE A 72 -11.20 1.72 10.30
C PHE A 72 -11.77 2.51 11.48
N SER A 73 -11.14 3.61 11.84
CA SER A 73 -11.63 4.52 12.86
C SER A 73 -11.81 5.89 12.23
N HIS A 74 -13.05 6.28 11.98
CA HIS A 74 -13.41 7.59 11.42
C HIS A 74 -14.15 8.48 12.43
N SER A 75 -14.28 8.00 13.66
CA SER A 75 -14.96 8.71 14.74
C SER A 75 -13.94 9.31 15.71
N GLY A 76 -14.02 10.62 15.90
CA GLY A 76 -13.16 11.37 16.80
C GLY A 76 -12.54 12.60 16.11
N PRO A 77 -12.37 13.71 16.86
CA PRO A 77 -11.96 14.99 16.27
C PRO A 77 -10.61 14.91 15.55
N LYS A 78 -9.64 14.18 16.10
CA LYS A 78 -8.30 14.02 15.50
C LYS A 78 -8.35 13.25 14.18
N VAL A 79 -9.09 12.13 14.15
CA VAL A 79 -9.21 11.31 12.93
C VAL A 79 -10.01 12.05 11.86
N THR A 80 -11.04 12.80 12.24
CA THR A 80 -11.80 13.62 11.30
C THR A 80 -10.93 14.70 10.67
N ALA A 81 -10.08 15.38 11.46
CA ALA A 81 -9.12 16.36 10.93
C ALA A 81 -8.12 15.71 9.98
N PHE A 82 -7.63 14.51 10.32
CA PHE A 82 -6.75 13.73 9.42
C PHE A 82 -7.44 13.38 8.10
N VAL A 83 -8.67 12.88 8.14
CA VAL A 83 -9.47 12.54 6.95
C VAL A 83 -9.64 13.75 6.04
N SER A 84 -10.01 14.89 6.59
CA SER A 84 -10.19 16.14 5.83
C SER A 84 -8.87 16.59 5.17
N ASN A 85 -7.75 16.52 5.89
CA ASN A 85 -6.44 16.84 5.34
C ASN A 85 -6.02 15.85 4.25
N LEU A 86 -6.21 14.53 4.45
CA LEU A 86 -5.94 13.50 3.47
C LEU A 86 -6.70 13.75 2.17
N GLN A 87 -8.01 13.99 2.25
CA GLN A 87 -8.86 14.26 1.09
C GLN A 87 -8.43 15.54 0.35
N LEU A 88 -8.10 16.60 1.09
CA LEU A 88 -7.63 17.86 0.53
C LEU A 88 -6.30 17.64 -0.23
N LYS A 89 -5.31 17.01 0.39
CA LYS A 89 -3.99 16.77 -0.22
C LYS A 89 -4.08 15.87 -1.46
N LEU A 90 -4.90 14.82 -1.41
CA LEU A 90 -5.13 13.94 -2.56
C LEU A 90 -5.83 14.69 -3.71
N SER A 91 -6.81 15.53 -3.42
CA SER A 91 -7.48 16.35 -4.45
C SER A 91 -6.53 17.38 -5.08
N GLN A 92 -5.67 18.02 -4.29
CA GLN A 92 -4.61 18.92 -4.78
C GLN A 92 -3.61 18.17 -5.67
N ARG A 93 -3.16 16.98 -5.25
CA ARG A 93 -2.29 16.13 -6.06
C ARG A 93 -2.90 15.84 -7.43
N ARG A 94 -4.20 15.50 -7.48
CA ARG A 94 -4.92 15.25 -8.72
C ARG A 94 -4.98 16.47 -9.61
N ARG A 95 -5.23 17.68 -9.05
CA ARG A 95 -5.22 18.95 -9.81
C ARG A 95 -3.85 19.23 -10.42
N ARG A 96 -2.77 19.07 -9.64
CA ARG A 96 -1.39 19.21 -10.14
C ARG A 96 -1.07 18.23 -11.26
N ALA A 97 -1.51 16.95 -11.13
CA ALA A 97 -1.33 15.94 -12.17
C ALA A 97 -2.08 16.27 -13.48
N ARG A 98 -3.18 17.06 -13.41
CA ARG A 98 -3.95 17.52 -14.58
C ARG A 98 -3.46 18.85 -15.17
N GLY A 99 -2.45 19.48 -14.57
CA GLY A 99 -1.97 20.78 -14.96
C GLY A 99 -2.94 21.93 -14.62
N GLU A 100 -3.93 21.69 -13.75
CA GLU A 100 -4.93 22.67 -13.30
C GLU A 100 -4.47 23.44 -12.02
N GLY A 101 -3.21 23.33 -11.64
CA GLY A 101 -2.65 23.98 -10.45
C GLY A 101 -2.27 25.42 -10.73
N ASP A 102 -2.97 26.39 -10.11
CA ASP A 102 -2.54 27.78 -10.04
C ASP A 102 -1.20 27.87 -9.30
N ALA A 103 -0.25 28.63 -9.86
CA ALA A 103 1.10 28.78 -9.34
C ALA A 103 1.17 29.55 -7.99
N GLU A 104 0.03 29.95 -7.43
CA GLU A 104 -0.03 30.77 -6.21
C GLU A 104 -0.17 29.98 -4.91
N ASP A 105 -0.50 28.68 -4.97
CA ASP A 105 -0.71 27.85 -3.75
C ASP A 105 0.57 27.22 -3.17
N ASP A 106 1.73 27.47 -3.78
CA ASP A 106 3.00 26.83 -3.39
C ASP A 106 3.74 27.53 -2.22
N ALA A 107 3.22 28.68 -1.76
CA ALA A 107 3.88 29.46 -0.70
C ALA A 107 3.48 29.05 0.74
N GLY A 108 2.54 28.11 0.92
CA GLY A 108 1.91 27.85 2.22
C GLY A 108 2.30 26.57 2.95
N ASP A 109 2.93 25.59 2.33
CA ASP A 109 3.02 24.24 2.89
C ASP A 109 4.44 23.61 2.95
N ALA A 110 5.48 24.44 2.82
CA ALA A 110 6.80 24.05 3.23
C ALA A 110 6.90 24.10 4.77
N TYR A 111 6.13 23.28 5.48
CA TYR A 111 6.48 22.93 6.84
C TYR A 111 7.72 22.01 6.80
N SER A 112 8.86 22.64 6.54
CA SER A 112 10.15 22.13 7.01
C SER A 112 10.31 22.68 8.42
N PRO A 113 10.17 21.87 9.48
CA PRO A 113 10.60 22.33 10.78
C PRO A 113 12.10 22.63 10.68
N PRO A 114 12.56 23.87 10.91
CA PRO A 114 13.95 24.26 10.76
C PRO A 114 14.88 23.40 11.65
N ALA A 115 14.35 22.81 12.70
CA ALA A 115 15.05 21.93 13.61
C ALA A 115 15.37 20.52 13.04
N VAL A 116 14.57 19.97 12.12
CA VAL A 116 14.80 18.61 11.59
C VAL A 116 15.80 18.62 10.43
N ALA A 117 15.82 19.68 9.63
CA ALA A 117 16.81 19.87 8.56
C ALA A 117 18.23 20.05 9.14
N GLU A 118 18.37 20.67 10.33
CA GLU A 118 19.65 20.88 11.02
C GLU A 118 20.12 19.58 11.71
N LEU A 119 19.21 18.78 12.28
CA LEU A 119 19.53 17.48 12.92
C LEU A 119 19.96 16.39 11.93
N LEU A 120 19.54 16.49 10.67
CA LEU A 120 19.88 15.54 9.60
C LEU A 120 21.18 15.91 8.86
N ARG A 121 21.81 17.05 9.18
CA ARG A 121 23.14 17.41 8.69
C ARG A 121 24.22 16.64 9.45
N THR A 122 24.35 15.36 9.20
CA THR A 122 25.55 14.62 9.58
C THR A 122 26.66 14.93 8.56
N PRO A 123 27.82 15.50 8.98
CA PRO A 123 28.93 15.71 8.08
C PRO A 123 29.51 14.35 7.68
N GLY A 124 29.39 13.99 6.40
CA GLY A 124 30.03 12.79 5.84
C GLY A 124 29.13 11.85 5.03
N ARG A 125 27.83 12.07 4.98
CA ARG A 125 26.96 11.28 4.11
C ARG A 125 26.89 11.93 2.73
N LYS A 126 27.43 11.28 1.71
CA LYS A 126 27.31 11.70 0.31
C LYS A 126 25.83 11.95 0.01
N SER A 127 25.54 13.16 -0.43
CA SER A 127 24.18 13.53 -0.87
C SER A 127 23.75 12.59 -1.97
N TYR A 128 22.50 12.16 -1.93
CA TYR A 128 21.86 11.36 -2.98
C TYR A 128 21.73 12.10 -4.33
N SER A 129 22.27 13.31 -4.44
CA SER A 129 22.30 14.13 -5.65
C SER A 129 23.35 13.70 -6.71
N ASP A 130 24.23 12.74 -6.40
CA ASP A 130 25.28 12.28 -7.34
C ASP A 130 24.97 10.96 -8.03
N VAL A 131 23.72 10.52 -8.02
CA VAL A 131 23.28 9.43 -8.88
C VAL A 131 22.71 10.06 -10.14
N ASP A 132 23.42 9.88 -11.28
CA ASP A 132 22.93 10.20 -12.63
C ASP A 132 21.59 9.47 -12.89
N LEU A 133 20.50 10.08 -12.44
CA LEU A 133 19.16 9.73 -12.87
C LEU A 133 18.92 10.46 -14.20
N PRO A 134 18.39 9.80 -15.23
CA PRO A 134 18.02 10.48 -16.48
C PRO A 134 17.08 11.64 -16.13
N GLU A 135 17.36 12.82 -16.69
CA GLU A 135 16.49 14.01 -16.58
C GLU A 135 15.08 13.67 -17.07
N VAL A 136 14.25 13.20 -16.13
CA VAL A 136 12.81 13.14 -16.33
C VAL A 136 12.31 14.55 -16.07
N THR A 137 12.00 15.27 -17.14
CA THR A 137 11.33 16.57 -17.13
C THR A 137 9.94 16.43 -16.50
N GLY A 138 9.89 16.47 -15.19
CA GLY A 138 8.70 16.39 -14.34
C GLY A 138 9.14 15.94 -12.95
N VAL A 139 8.81 16.69 -11.92
CA VAL A 139 9.04 16.31 -10.53
C VAL A 139 8.45 14.91 -10.35
N PRO A 140 9.25 13.86 -10.04
CA PRO A 140 8.73 12.50 -9.90
C PRO A 140 7.70 12.52 -8.77
N GLN A 141 6.43 12.40 -9.14
CA GLN A 141 5.37 12.34 -8.13
C GLN A 141 5.53 11.04 -7.34
N LEU A 142 5.64 11.18 -6.04
CA LEU A 142 5.68 10.05 -5.11
C LEU A 142 4.49 9.12 -5.39
N PRO A 143 4.64 7.79 -5.42
CA PRO A 143 3.51 6.87 -5.56
C PRO A 143 2.41 7.15 -4.53
N PHE A 144 1.18 6.76 -4.85
CA PHE A 144 0.03 7.04 -4.00
C PHE A 144 0.20 6.47 -2.59
N GLU A 145 0.63 5.23 -2.49
CA GLU A 145 0.85 4.53 -1.22
C GLU A 145 1.87 5.25 -0.33
N LEU A 146 2.99 5.70 -0.91
CA LEU A 146 4.03 6.42 -0.17
C LEU A 146 3.58 7.81 0.26
N HIS A 147 2.83 8.51 -0.61
CA HIS A 147 2.26 9.81 -0.26
C HIS A 147 1.24 9.70 0.88
N CYS A 148 0.39 8.66 0.87
CA CYS A 148 -0.54 8.41 1.96
C CYS A 148 0.18 8.08 3.27
N LEU A 149 1.24 7.28 3.21
CA LEU A 149 2.07 6.98 4.38
C LEU A 149 2.74 8.24 4.93
N GLU A 150 3.29 9.09 4.07
CA GLU A 150 3.86 10.40 4.45
C GLU A 150 2.83 11.25 5.22
N LEU A 151 1.60 11.37 4.71
CA LEU A 151 0.53 12.12 5.36
C LEU A 151 0.14 11.54 6.73
N VAL A 152 0.15 10.22 6.86
CA VAL A 152 -0.07 9.57 8.17
C VAL A 152 1.04 9.93 9.14
N LEU A 153 2.30 9.79 8.75
CA LEU A 153 3.45 10.09 9.61
C LEU A 153 3.50 11.57 9.99
N GLN A 154 3.22 12.48 9.04
CA GLN A 154 3.12 13.91 9.29
C GLN A 154 2.03 14.22 10.33
N HIS A 155 0.86 13.59 10.22
CA HIS A 155 -0.22 13.78 11.19
C HIS A 155 0.15 13.25 12.58
N VAL A 156 0.81 12.09 12.64
CA VAL A 156 1.29 11.50 13.92
C VAL A 156 2.27 12.44 14.61
N CYS A 157 3.29 12.94 13.88
CA CYS A 157 4.25 13.90 14.41
C CYS A 157 3.58 15.20 14.89
N SER A 158 2.67 15.75 14.08
CA SER A 158 1.93 16.97 14.44
C SER A 158 1.07 16.77 15.69
N SER A 159 0.41 15.61 15.83
CA SER A 159 -0.40 15.28 17.00
C SER A 159 0.43 15.13 18.27
N LEU A 160 1.62 14.53 18.18
CA LEU A 160 2.55 14.42 19.32
C LEU A 160 3.09 15.79 19.72
N MET A 161 3.45 16.62 18.75
CA MET A 161 3.92 18.00 18.98
C MET A 161 2.85 18.85 19.64
N GLU A 162 1.59 18.78 19.20
CA GLU A 162 0.47 19.48 19.81
C GLU A 162 0.28 19.08 21.28
N GLN A 163 0.32 17.77 21.57
CA GLN A 163 0.19 17.26 22.95
C GLN A 163 1.35 17.71 23.83
N THR A 164 2.57 17.78 23.31
CA THR A 164 3.75 18.30 24.03
C THR A 164 3.58 19.79 24.31
N SER A 165 3.20 20.58 23.33
CA SER A 165 2.96 22.02 23.51
C SER A 165 1.85 22.34 24.53
N GLU A 166 0.78 21.55 24.52
CA GLU A 166 -0.29 21.70 25.51
C GLU A 166 0.19 21.35 26.92
N LEU A 167 1.02 20.31 27.04
CA LEU A 167 1.61 19.95 28.33
C LEU A 167 2.55 21.05 28.84
N ASP A 168 3.41 21.62 28.00
CA ASP A 168 4.31 22.73 28.36
C ASP A 168 3.54 23.97 28.80
N ARG A 169 2.47 24.31 28.09
CA ARG A 169 1.61 25.45 28.42
C ARG A 169 1.01 25.36 29.82
N VAL A 170 0.76 24.12 30.31
CA VAL A 170 0.20 23.89 31.66
C VAL A 170 1.31 23.74 32.69
N LEU A 171 2.41 23.06 32.33
CA LEU A 171 3.46 22.69 33.27
C LEU A 171 4.35 23.88 33.65
N LEU A 172 4.83 24.67 32.67
CA LEU A 172 5.75 25.78 32.94
C LEU A 172 5.20 26.80 33.96
N PRO A 173 3.99 27.35 33.79
CA PRO A 173 3.43 28.30 34.77
C PRO A 173 3.18 27.67 36.14
N THR A 174 2.91 26.35 36.17
CA THR A 174 2.69 25.63 37.42
C THR A 174 4.00 25.43 38.18
N LEU A 175 5.12 25.19 37.49
CA LEU A 175 6.46 25.13 38.08
C LEU A 175 6.88 26.49 38.65
N ASP A 176 6.67 27.57 37.89
CA ASP A 176 6.96 28.93 38.34
C ASP A 176 6.16 29.29 39.62
N ALA A 177 4.87 28.94 39.62
CA ALA A 177 4.01 29.15 40.80
C ALA A 177 4.44 28.28 42.00
N LEU A 178 5.05 27.10 41.76
CA LEU A 178 5.53 26.23 42.84
C LEU A 178 6.80 26.81 43.49
N VAL A 179 7.70 27.37 42.66
CA VAL A 179 8.93 28.04 43.15
C VAL A 179 8.58 29.20 44.09
N LEU A 180 7.54 29.97 43.72
CA LEU A 180 7.10 31.12 44.56
C LEU A 180 6.37 30.67 45.84
N LYS A 181 5.48 29.67 45.71
CA LYS A 181 4.69 29.17 46.85
C LYS A 181 4.30 27.71 46.67
N ILE A 182 4.73 26.88 47.60
CA ILE A 182 4.36 25.47 47.65
C ILE A 182 2.90 25.36 48.19
N THR A 183 2.01 24.93 47.29
CA THR A 183 0.60 24.65 47.66
C THR A 183 0.23 23.23 47.24
N MET A 184 -0.68 22.59 47.99
CA MET A 184 -1.18 21.26 47.65
C MET A 184 -1.79 21.22 46.26
N LYS A 185 -2.45 22.32 45.84
CA LYS A 185 -3.04 22.45 44.51
C LYS A 185 -1.97 22.42 43.39
N ASN A 186 -0.85 23.12 43.58
CA ASN A 186 0.26 23.12 42.59
C ASN A 186 0.94 21.76 42.54
N LEU A 187 1.17 21.11 43.68
CA LEU A 187 1.74 19.77 43.76
C LEU A 187 0.87 18.74 43.00
N GLU A 188 -0.47 18.82 43.20
CA GLU A 188 -1.41 17.92 42.52
C GLU A 188 -1.40 18.15 40.99
N LYS A 189 -1.30 19.40 40.53
CA LYS A 189 -1.16 19.70 39.09
C LYS A 189 0.11 19.10 38.52
N ILE A 190 1.26 19.27 39.20
CA ILE A 190 2.55 18.69 38.74
C ILE A 190 2.47 17.16 38.70
N ARG A 191 1.85 16.54 39.72
CA ARG A 191 1.66 15.09 39.74
C ARG A 191 0.85 14.61 38.54
N LYS A 192 -0.23 15.29 38.18
CA LYS A 192 -1.05 15.00 37.01
C LYS A 192 -0.24 15.20 35.72
N SER A 193 0.48 16.32 35.61
CA SER A 193 1.34 16.58 34.44
C SER A 193 2.43 15.53 34.27
N LYS A 194 3.05 15.05 35.36
CA LYS A 194 4.03 13.95 35.33
C LYS A 194 3.42 12.66 34.75
N ILE A 195 2.18 12.33 35.13
CA ILE A 195 1.50 11.13 34.58
C ILE A 195 1.26 11.29 33.09
N VAL A 196 0.84 12.48 32.63
CA VAL A 196 0.63 12.77 31.21
C VAL A 196 1.96 12.70 30.46
N LEU A 197 3.01 13.32 30.99
CA LEU A 197 4.36 13.29 30.40
C LEU A 197 4.85 11.84 30.23
N ASN A 198 4.82 11.04 31.28
CA ASN A 198 5.27 9.65 31.23
C ASN A 198 4.49 8.83 30.19
N ARG A 199 3.18 9.08 30.05
CA ARG A 199 2.35 8.42 29.03
C ARG A 199 2.75 8.86 27.63
N LEU A 200 3.00 10.15 27.43
CA LEU A 200 3.42 10.70 26.14
C LEU A 200 4.80 10.16 25.74
N THR A 201 5.77 10.19 26.66
CA THR A 201 7.11 9.63 26.45
C THR A 201 7.04 8.16 26.02
N LYS A 202 6.30 7.34 26.78
CA LYS A 202 6.16 5.92 26.44
C LYS A 202 5.56 5.69 25.04
N ARG A 203 4.57 6.47 24.64
CA ARG A 203 3.96 6.37 23.31
C ARG A 203 4.93 6.79 22.22
N THR A 204 5.66 7.87 22.44
CA THR A 204 6.68 8.33 21.48
C THR A 204 7.80 7.30 21.32
N GLU A 205 8.26 6.70 22.42
CA GLU A 205 9.25 5.62 22.40
C GLU A 205 8.76 4.40 21.61
N GLN A 206 7.51 3.98 21.82
CA GLN A 206 6.91 2.87 21.08
C GLN A 206 6.82 3.14 19.58
N ILE A 207 6.44 4.36 19.17
CA ILE A 207 6.38 4.74 17.75
C ILE A 207 7.79 4.77 17.16
N ARG A 208 8.76 5.34 17.90
CA ARG A 208 10.16 5.39 17.46
C ARG A 208 10.72 3.99 17.25
N GLU A 209 10.53 3.11 18.23
CA GLU A 209 10.98 1.71 18.15
C GLU A 209 10.37 0.98 16.95
N GLU A 210 9.08 1.16 16.71
CA GLU A 210 8.41 0.55 15.56
C GLU A 210 8.94 1.07 14.22
N LEU A 211 9.19 2.39 14.11
CA LEU A 211 9.78 2.99 12.91
C LEU A 211 11.24 2.57 12.72
N GLU A 212 12.02 2.45 13.80
CA GLU A 212 13.39 1.94 13.75
C GLU A 212 13.43 0.48 13.28
N ASN A 213 12.54 -0.38 13.81
CA ASN A 213 12.41 -1.77 13.39
C ASN A 213 12.02 -1.86 11.91
N PHE A 214 11.07 -1.04 11.48
CA PHE A 214 10.65 -0.97 10.08
C PHE A 214 11.78 -0.53 9.14
N LEU A 215 12.56 0.49 9.52
CA LEU A 215 13.68 1.00 8.71
C LEU A 215 14.86 0.01 8.64
N ASN A 216 15.01 -0.86 9.64
CA ASN A 216 16.05 -1.87 9.69
C ASN A 216 15.69 -3.17 8.95
N ASP A 217 14.44 -3.35 8.55
CA ASP A 217 13.99 -4.49 7.74
C ASP A 217 14.08 -4.18 6.25
N ASP A 218 15.15 -4.66 5.61
CA ASP A 218 15.37 -4.49 4.17
C ASP A 218 14.26 -5.13 3.32
N GLY A 219 13.59 -6.16 3.84
CA GLY A 219 12.47 -6.82 3.19
C GLY A 219 11.24 -5.90 3.13
N ASP A 220 10.84 -5.37 4.29
CA ASP A 220 9.71 -4.45 4.40
C ASP A 220 9.97 -3.15 3.62
N MET A 221 11.21 -2.61 3.69
CA MET A 221 11.61 -1.42 2.93
C MET A 221 11.51 -1.63 1.41
N ARG A 222 11.94 -2.77 0.90
CA ARG A 222 11.80 -3.12 -0.52
C ARG A 222 10.34 -3.30 -0.92
N ASP A 223 9.56 -3.92 -0.04
CA ASP A 223 8.17 -4.28 -0.27
C ASP A 223 7.20 -3.12 -0.09
N LEU A 224 7.65 -2.01 0.51
CA LEU A 224 6.89 -0.78 0.72
C LEU A 224 6.36 -0.17 -0.59
N TYR A 225 7.10 -0.32 -1.70
CA TYR A 225 6.74 0.22 -3.00
C TYR A 225 5.74 -0.71 -3.71
N LEU A 226 4.47 -0.66 -3.29
CA LEU A 226 3.39 -1.52 -3.78
C LEU A 226 3.16 -1.38 -5.29
N THR A 227 3.17 -0.14 -5.82
CA THR A 227 3.02 0.14 -7.25
C THR A 227 4.09 -0.59 -8.07
N ARG A 228 5.34 -0.60 -7.62
CA ARG A 228 6.43 -1.32 -8.29
C ARG A 228 6.21 -2.84 -8.27
N LYS A 229 5.80 -3.39 -7.12
CA LYS A 229 5.48 -4.82 -7.00
C LYS A 229 4.37 -5.23 -7.95
N LEU A 230 3.31 -4.43 -8.02
CA LEU A 230 2.18 -4.66 -8.91
C LEU A 230 2.61 -4.64 -10.38
N ASN A 231 3.40 -3.66 -10.79
CA ASN A 231 3.92 -3.55 -12.15
C ASN A 231 4.82 -4.74 -12.54
N ILE A 232 5.69 -5.18 -11.62
CA ILE A 232 6.55 -6.36 -11.85
C ILE A 232 5.69 -7.63 -12.00
N ARG A 233 4.67 -7.79 -11.15
CA ARG A 233 3.75 -8.93 -11.21
C ARG A 233 2.97 -8.93 -12.53
N GLN A 234 2.46 -7.78 -12.95
CA GLN A 234 1.74 -7.65 -14.22
C GLN A 234 2.62 -7.98 -15.43
N ARG A 235 3.88 -7.52 -15.43
CA ARG A 235 4.84 -7.86 -16.51
C ARG A 235 5.10 -9.35 -16.56
N LYS A 236 5.37 -9.99 -15.41
CA LYS A 236 5.59 -11.45 -15.38
C LYS A 236 4.39 -12.23 -15.91
N LEU A 237 3.16 -11.84 -15.53
CA LEU A 237 1.95 -12.47 -16.03
C LEU A 237 1.75 -12.24 -17.54
N ALA A 238 2.14 -11.09 -18.07
CA ALA A 238 2.11 -10.82 -19.50
C ALA A 238 3.13 -11.68 -20.25
N ASP A 239 4.38 -11.75 -19.75
CA ASP A 239 5.45 -12.58 -20.31
C ASP A 239 5.07 -14.07 -20.29
N GLU A 240 4.47 -14.57 -19.20
CA GLU A 240 3.97 -15.94 -19.08
C GLU A 240 2.81 -16.22 -20.03
N ALA A 241 1.91 -15.25 -20.22
CA ALA A 241 0.79 -15.38 -21.17
C ALA A 241 1.27 -15.37 -22.63
N GLU A 242 2.28 -14.56 -22.96
CA GLU A 242 2.91 -14.51 -24.28
C GLU A 242 3.62 -15.84 -24.59
N ALA A 243 4.41 -16.37 -23.65
CA ALA A 243 5.06 -17.66 -23.78
C ALA A 243 4.06 -18.82 -23.97
N ALA A 244 2.96 -18.82 -23.20
CA ALA A 244 1.91 -19.82 -23.36
C ALA A 244 1.18 -19.73 -24.71
N ALA A 245 1.00 -18.52 -25.25
CA ALA A 245 0.42 -18.32 -26.57
C ALA A 245 1.37 -18.80 -27.70
N GLU A 246 2.66 -18.56 -27.56
CA GLU A 246 3.67 -19.06 -28.50
C GLU A 246 3.73 -20.61 -28.51
N GLU A 247 3.69 -21.24 -27.31
CA GLU A 247 3.64 -22.70 -27.19
C GLU A 247 2.36 -23.29 -27.84
N GLU A 248 1.20 -22.63 -27.67
CA GLU A 248 -0.05 -23.07 -28.26
C GLU A 248 -0.03 -22.92 -29.80
N GLU A 249 0.54 -21.84 -30.33
CA GLU A 249 0.70 -21.61 -31.75
C GLU A 249 1.65 -22.64 -32.37
N GLU A 250 2.77 -22.94 -31.71
CA GLU A 250 3.74 -23.97 -32.18
C GLU A 250 3.10 -25.37 -32.14
N ALA A 251 2.32 -25.69 -31.11
CA ALA A 251 1.58 -26.95 -31.01
C ALA A 251 0.54 -27.09 -32.13
N LEU A 252 -0.17 -26.03 -32.46
CA LEU A 252 -1.12 -25.98 -33.60
C LEU A 252 -0.42 -26.14 -34.95
N ALA A 253 0.72 -25.47 -35.12
CA ALA A 253 1.54 -25.59 -36.34
C ALA A 253 2.09 -27.00 -36.50
N ALA A 254 2.55 -27.64 -35.43
CA ALA A 254 3.00 -29.03 -35.43
C ALA A 254 1.89 -30.02 -35.78
N GLN A 255 0.66 -29.79 -35.25
CA GLN A 255 -0.52 -30.61 -35.61
C GLN A 255 -0.90 -30.43 -37.09
N ALA A 256 -0.84 -29.21 -37.63
CA ALA A 256 -1.11 -28.93 -39.02
C ALA A 256 -0.08 -29.59 -39.95
N ALA A 257 1.20 -29.59 -39.56
CA ALA A 257 2.28 -30.25 -40.29
C ALA A 257 2.18 -31.79 -40.22
N GLY A 258 1.79 -32.35 -39.08
CA GLY A 258 1.57 -33.80 -38.88
C GLY A 258 0.37 -34.35 -39.69
N GLY A 259 -0.69 -33.55 -39.83
CA GLY A 259 -1.87 -33.91 -40.62
C GLY A 259 -1.66 -33.97 -42.12
N ALA A 260 -0.62 -33.36 -42.64
CA ALA A 260 -0.28 -33.40 -44.07
C ALA A 260 0.49 -34.64 -44.49
N ALA A 261 1.06 -35.41 -43.57
CA ALA A 261 1.90 -36.57 -43.85
C ALA A 261 1.14 -37.91 -43.98
N ASP A 262 -0.14 -37.97 -43.68
CA ASP A 262 -0.92 -39.22 -43.66
C ASP A 262 -2.01 -39.33 -44.74
N VAL A 263 -1.88 -38.58 -45.85
CA VAL A 263 -2.61 -38.85 -47.09
C VAL A 263 -1.85 -39.88 -47.90
N ASN A 264 -2.00 -41.15 -47.51
CA ASN A 264 -1.50 -42.30 -48.24
C ASN A 264 -2.22 -42.43 -49.60
N ILE A 265 -1.58 -41.95 -50.68
CA ILE A 265 -2.05 -42.00 -52.05
C ILE A 265 -1.92 -43.41 -52.66
N SER A 266 -1.96 -44.49 -51.90
CA SER A 266 -1.85 -45.86 -52.41
C SER A 266 -3.18 -46.53 -52.74
N GLY A 267 -4.29 -45.81 -52.73
CA GLY A 267 -5.66 -46.33 -52.99
C GLY A 267 -6.26 -46.02 -54.38
N LEU A 268 -5.59 -45.23 -55.23
CA LEU A 268 -6.22 -44.63 -56.44
C LEU A 268 -5.89 -45.28 -57.78
N PHE A 269 -5.15 -46.40 -57.84
CA PHE A 269 -4.93 -47.16 -59.07
C PHE A 269 -5.34 -48.64 -58.91
N ARG A 270 -6.65 -48.89 -58.91
CA ARG A 270 -7.19 -50.20 -59.16
C ARG A 270 -7.98 -50.16 -60.46
N THR A 271 -7.29 -50.57 -61.55
CA THR A 271 -7.90 -50.86 -62.85
C THR A 271 -8.93 -52.00 -62.75
N PRO A 272 -10.11 -51.89 -63.44
CA PRO A 272 -11.08 -52.98 -63.41
C PRO A 272 -10.58 -54.14 -64.32
N ARG A 273 -10.36 -55.29 -63.81
CA ARG A 273 -10.08 -56.51 -64.54
C ARG A 273 -11.40 -57.10 -65.03
N THR A 274 -11.52 -57.21 -66.35
CA THR A 274 -12.58 -57.83 -67.16
C THR A 274 -13.08 -59.15 -66.64
N ALA A 275 -14.40 -59.30 -66.61
CA ALA A 275 -15.14 -60.47 -66.36
C ALA A 275 -14.95 -61.53 -67.45
N GLU A 276 -14.58 -62.74 -67.08
CA GLU A 276 -14.70 -63.94 -67.89
C GLU A 276 -15.78 -64.86 -67.30
N VAL A 277 -16.77 -65.11 -68.16
CA VAL A 277 -17.92 -65.97 -67.97
C VAL A 277 -17.50 -67.44 -68.15
N ARG A 278 -17.81 -68.29 -67.20
CA ARG A 278 -18.03 -69.74 -67.38
C ARG A 278 -18.74 -70.21 -66.12
N GLY A 279 -19.96 -70.63 -66.17
CA GLY A 279 -20.56 -71.79 -66.80
C GLY A 279 -20.44 -73.05 -65.91
N GLY A 280 -21.55 -73.51 -65.39
CA GLY A 280 -21.61 -74.94 -65.02
C GLY A 280 -22.10 -75.27 -63.58
N GLN A 281 -23.42 -75.49 -63.50
CA GLN A 281 -24.05 -76.73 -63.01
C GLN A 281 -23.72 -77.27 -61.60
N GLY A 282 -24.77 -77.45 -60.88
CA GLY A 282 -25.09 -78.76 -60.36
C GLY A 282 -25.06 -78.97 -58.84
N GLY A 283 -26.20 -79.30 -58.29
CA GLY A 283 -26.24 -80.33 -57.24
C GLY A 283 -26.79 -80.01 -55.91
N ARG A 284 -28.05 -80.08 -55.75
CA ARG A 284 -28.85 -80.86 -54.74
C ARG A 284 -28.11 -81.31 -53.47
N GLY A 285 -28.78 -81.12 -52.40
CA GLY A 285 -28.84 -82.14 -51.40
C GLY A 285 -28.91 -81.73 -49.96
N ARG A 286 -30.15 -81.75 -49.45
CA ARG A 286 -30.68 -81.97 -48.10
C ARG A 286 -30.50 -80.79 -47.06
#